data_350029738f46cfdade4f09dc90d6f7d7
#
_entry.id   350029738f46cfdade4f09dc90d6f7d7
#
_cell.length_a   1.000
_cell.length_b   1.000
_cell.length_c   1.000
_cell.angle_alpha   90.00
_cell.angle_beta   90.00
_cell.angle_gamma   90.00
#
_symmetry.space_group_name_H-M   'P 1'
#
loop_
_entity.id
_entity.type
_entity.pdbx_description
1 polymer ?
#
loop_
_entity_poly.entity_id
_entity_poly.type
_entity_poly.pdbx_seq_one_letter_code
_entity_poly.pdbx_strand_id
1 'polypeptide(L)'
;MNRDLTKGSVLKSMLLFSIPMILGDLLQQCYNIVDTLIVGQFLGKNALASVGSSFTLMTFITSIILGLCMGSGALFSIRYGQKDEKGLQEDVCASFFFIALITFILTVISYIFLNQLSVFLHVPHEVWGDMKGYLIVIFIGIPAIFLYNYFASYLRAIGNSMTPLIFLAVSAILNIALDLFFVIVLKLGVEGAAIATMISQYLSGIGISIYSLIKNIQVRAIMKLQYLHLKRVHKVISFSVLTCIQQSVMNLGILMVQGLVNSFGTVVMAAFAAAVKIDAFAYMPVQDFGNAFSTFIAQNYGAKEKMRIQSGLKSAVCLSVGFCIIISTIVCIFAKDLMTIFIDAKETEIIMEGVKYLKIEGAFYCGIGCLFLLYGLYRALGKPGMSVVLTIFSLGTRVVLAYVLSAIPAIGVIGIWWSVPIGWALADLIGLIYYRCKKKELLSFNI
;
A
#
# COMPACT_ATOMS: atom_id res chain seq x y z
N MET A 1 12.52 2.34 -19.61
CA MET A 1 11.77 2.40 -20.88
C MET A 1 10.36 2.90 -20.58
N ASN A 2 10.01 4.08 -21.05
CA ASN A 2 8.66 4.62 -20.88
C ASN A 2 7.71 3.90 -21.84
N ARG A 3 6.61 3.34 -21.35
CA ARG A 3 5.59 2.69 -22.17
C ARG A 3 4.39 3.61 -22.31
N ASP A 4 4.04 3.93 -23.54
CA ASP A 4 2.78 4.61 -23.84
C ASP A 4 1.61 3.62 -23.69
N LEU A 5 0.88 3.71 -22.56
CA LEU A 5 -0.24 2.81 -22.26
C LEU A 5 -1.49 3.12 -23.11
N THR A 6 -1.45 4.20 -23.89
CA THR A 6 -2.54 4.57 -24.81
C THR A 6 -2.46 3.81 -26.14
N LYS A 7 -1.39 3.04 -26.40
CA LYS A 7 -1.14 2.33 -27.65
C LYS A 7 -0.94 0.83 -27.44
N GLY A 8 -1.02 0.07 -28.53
CA GLY A 8 -0.78 -1.37 -28.55
C GLY A 8 -1.86 -2.23 -27.91
N SER A 9 -1.56 -3.51 -27.67
CA SER A 9 -2.49 -4.46 -27.06
C SER A 9 -2.76 -4.09 -25.59
N VAL A 10 -4.02 -3.98 -25.22
CA VAL A 10 -4.49 -3.60 -23.88
C VAL A 10 -3.97 -4.57 -22.82
N LEU A 11 -4.19 -5.87 -23.04
CA LEU A 11 -3.79 -6.93 -22.11
C LEU A 11 -2.27 -6.94 -21.87
N LYS A 12 -1.50 -6.95 -22.98
CA LYS A 12 -0.03 -6.98 -22.93
C LYS A 12 0.53 -5.73 -22.23
N SER A 13 -0.04 -4.55 -22.51
CA SER A 13 0.39 -3.29 -21.89
C SER A 13 0.18 -3.30 -20.37
N MET A 14 -0.99 -3.75 -19.90
CA MET A 14 -1.29 -3.85 -18.48
C MET A 14 -0.38 -4.86 -17.77
N LEU A 15 -0.23 -6.09 -18.30
CA LEU A 15 0.62 -7.12 -17.70
C LEU A 15 2.08 -6.70 -17.62
N LEU A 16 2.65 -6.22 -18.72
CA LEU A 16 4.05 -5.81 -18.75
C LEU A 16 4.34 -4.56 -17.90
N PHE A 17 3.32 -3.77 -17.58
CA PHE A 17 3.44 -2.63 -16.68
C PHE A 17 3.24 -3.03 -15.21
N SER A 18 2.34 -3.98 -14.91
CA SER A 18 2.06 -4.43 -13.54
C SER A 18 3.13 -5.37 -12.96
N ILE A 19 3.74 -6.23 -13.79
CA ILE A 19 4.75 -7.19 -13.32
C ILE A 19 5.90 -6.52 -12.53
N PRO A 20 6.54 -5.42 -12.99
CA PRO A 20 7.58 -4.77 -12.19
C PRO A 20 7.06 -4.15 -10.90
N MET A 21 5.79 -3.73 -10.83
CA MET A 21 5.19 -3.21 -9.60
C MET A 21 5.00 -4.33 -8.58
N ILE A 22 4.40 -5.44 -9.01
CA ILE A 22 4.20 -6.63 -8.18
C ILE A 22 5.54 -7.18 -7.65
N LEU A 23 6.54 -7.30 -8.54
CA LEU A 23 7.88 -7.74 -8.14
C LEU A 23 8.55 -6.79 -7.15
N GLY A 24 8.31 -5.47 -7.28
CA GLY A 24 8.81 -4.47 -6.36
C GLY A 24 8.25 -4.66 -4.95
N ASP A 25 6.94 -4.80 -4.82
CA ASP A 25 6.30 -4.95 -3.53
C ASP A 25 6.59 -6.32 -2.89
N LEU A 26 6.66 -7.40 -3.68
CA LEU A 26 7.14 -8.71 -3.20
C LEU A 26 8.58 -8.63 -2.69
N LEU A 27 9.48 -7.98 -3.41
CA LEU A 27 10.86 -7.76 -2.98
C LEU A 27 10.92 -6.96 -1.67
N GLN A 28 10.06 -5.95 -1.53
CA GLN A 28 9.95 -5.16 -0.31
C GLN A 28 9.52 -6.03 0.88
N GLN A 29 8.57 -6.94 0.70
CA GLN A 29 8.18 -7.87 1.76
C GLN A 29 9.29 -8.86 2.10
N CYS A 30 10.01 -9.36 1.10
CA CYS A 30 11.15 -10.25 1.34
C CYS A 30 12.22 -9.58 2.19
N TYR A 31 12.63 -8.35 1.87
CA TYR A 31 13.64 -7.68 2.68
C TYR A 31 13.13 -7.34 4.08
N ASN A 32 11.87 -6.96 4.28
CA ASN A 32 11.29 -6.75 5.61
C ASN A 32 11.34 -8.00 6.47
N ILE A 33 11.13 -9.18 5.86
CA ILE A 33 11.25 -10.47 6.55
C ILE A 33 12.71 -10.72 6.95
N VAL A 34 13.66 -10.48 6.04
CA VAL A 34 15.09 -10.69 6.30
C VAL A 34 15.59 -9.76 7.41
N ASP A 35 15.22 -8.48 7.40
CA ASP A 35 15.52 -7.52 8.47
C ASP A 35 14.99 -8.00 9.82
N THR A 36 13.72 -8.41 9.86
CA THR A 36 13.10 -8.98 11.07
C THR A 36 13.82 -10.22 11.56
N LEU A 37 14.27 -11.10 10.65
CA LEU A 37 15.04 -12.31 11.00
C LEU A 37 16.42 -11.97 11.57
N ILE A 38 17.12 -10.99 10.98
CA ILE A 38 18.43 -10.54 11.47
C ILE A 38 18.28 -9.99 12.90
N VAL A 39 17.32 -9.09 13.11
CA VAL A 39 17.06 -8.53 14.45
C VAL A 39 16.70 -9.63 15.45
N GLY A 40 15.78 -10.54 15.10
CA GLY A 40 15.32 -11.59 15.98
C GLY A 40 16.40 -12.59 16.37
N GLN A 41 17.24 -13.01 15.41
CA GLN A 41 18.29 -14.00 15.63
C GLN A 41 19.50 -13.45 16.38
N PHE A 42 19.92 -12.22 16.09
CA PHE A 42 21.16 -11.65 16.62
C PHE A 42 20.96 -10.73 17.81
N LEU A 43 19.80 -10.08 17.95
CA LEU A 43 19.52 -9.15 19.05
C LEU A 43 18.51 -9.67 20.08
N GLY A 44 17.77 -10.72 19.75
CA GLY A 44 16.88 -11.40 20.68
C GLY A 44 15.46 -10.83 20.76
N LYS A 45 14.68 -11.32 21.74
CA LYS A 45 13.22 -11.11 21.83
C LYS A 45 12.82 -9.66 22.04
N ASN A 46 13.54 -8.91 22.88
CA ASN A 46 13.19 -7.54 23.22
C ASN A 46 13.40 -6.61 22.01
N ALA A 47 14.52 -6.78 21.30
CA ALA A 47 14.81 -6.07 20.06
C ALA A 47 13.74 -6.35 18.98
N LEU A 48 13.35 -7.61 18.84
CA LEU A 48 12.30 -8.00 17.89
C LEU A 48 10.94 -7.35 18.22
N ALA A 49 10.60 -7.30 19.52
CA ALA A 49 9.37 -6.64 19.98
C ALA A 49 9.42 -5.12 19.74
N SER A 50 10.57 -4.48 19.94
CA SER A 50 10.79 -3.06 19.68
C SER A 50 10.61 -2.70 18.20
N VAL A 51 11.25 -3.47 17.32
CA VAL A 51 11.15 -3.27 15.86
C VAL A 51 9.73 -3.56 15.37
N GLY A 52 9.08 -4.63 15.86
CA GLY A 52 7.71 -4.97 15.50
C GLY A 52 6.69 -3.89 15.87
N SER A 53 6.82 -3.31 17.08
CA SER A 53 5.97 -2.19 17.51
C SER A 53 6.22 -0.93 16.68
N SER A 54 7.48 -0.65 16.36
CA SER A 54 7.89 0.47 15.49
C SER A 54 7.36 0.31 14.06
N PHE A 55 7.33 -0.92 13.54
CA PHE A 55 6.83 -1.23 12.22
C PHE A 55 5.36 -0.82 12.03
N THR A 56 4.52 -1.07 13.01
CA THR A 56 3.09 -0.69 12.97
C THR A 56 2.92 0.83 12.82
N LEU A 57 3.68 1.61 13.60
CA LEU A 57 3.67 3.07 13.52
C LEU A 57 4.18 3.57 12.16
N MET A 58 5.30 3.01 11.70
CA MET A 58 5.89 3.40 10.43
C MET A 58 4.99 3.03 9.23
N THR A 59 4.29 1.91 9.29
CA THR A 59 3.30 1.53 8.28
C THR A 59 2.19 2.58 8.18
N PHE A 60 1.71 3.09 9.31
CA PHE A 60 0.69 4.15 9.32
C PHE A 60 1.23 5.46 8.71
N ILE A 61 2.40 5.93 9.13
CA ILE A 61 3.03 7.15 8.59
C ILE A 61 3.31 7.00 7.09
N THR A 62 3.86 5.86 6.68
CA THR A 62 4.16 5.58 5.27
C THR A 62 2.89 5.54 4.43
N SER A 63 1.77 5.02 4.95
CA SER A 63 0.49 4.97 4.23
C SER A 63 -0.06 6.36 3.90
N ILE A 64 0.17 7.34 4.76
CA ILE A 64 -0.18 8.75 4.50
C ILE A 64 0.61 9.27 3.30
N ILE A 65 1.93 9.12 3.32
CA ILE A 65 2.83 9.58 2.25
C ILE A 65 2.51 8.85 0.94
N LEU A 66 2.35 7.52 1.00
CA LEU A 66 2.00 6.70 -0.16
C LEU A 66 0.68 7.14 -0.78
N GLY A 67 -0.36 7.35 0.05
CA GLY A 67 -1.66 7.81 -0.42
C GLY A 67 -1.59 9.17 -1.11
N LEU A 68 -0.85 10.13 -0.54
CA LEU A 68 -0.62 11.44 -1.15
C LEU A 68 0.09 11.33 -2.51
N CYS A 69 1.14 10.51 -2.59
CA CYS A 69 1.90 10.28 -3.83
C CYS A 69 1.07 9.54 -4.89
N MET A 70 0.28 8.54 -4.50
CA MET A 70 -0.60 7.80 -5.42
C MET A 70 -1.70 8.69 -6.00
N GLY A 71 -2.29 9.58 -5.19
CA GLY A 71 -3.29 10.53 -5.66
C GLY A 71 -2.72 11.50 -6.70
N SER A 72 -1.55 12.08 -6.42
CA SER A 72 -0.82 12.91 -7.38
C SER A 72 -0.44 12.13 -8.64
N GLY A 73 0.01 10.89 -8.51
CA GLY A 73 0.36 10.01 -9.63
C GLY A 73 -0.81 9.76 -10.59
N ALA A 74 -2.03 9.64 -10.07
CA ALA A 74 -3.22 9.53 -10.91
C ALA A 74 -3.45 10.81 -11.75
N LEU A 75 -3.29 11.98 -11.13
CA LEU A 75 -3.40 13.26 -11.83
C LEU A 75 -2.31 13.40 -12.90
N PHE A 76 -1.06 13.03 -12.59
CA PHE A 76 0.04 13.01 -13.57
C PHE A 76 -0.26 12.10 -14.76
N SER A 77 -0.83 10.91 -14.49
CA SER A 77 -1.20 9.95 -15.53
C SER A 77 -2.25 10.53 -16.48
N ILE A 78 -3.24 11.25 -15.96
CA ILE A 78 -4.26 11.94 -16.76
C ILE A 78 -3.60 13.02 -17.62
N ARG A 79 -2.73 13.88 -17.04
CA ARG A 79 -2.02 14.94 -17.78
C ARG A 79 -1.12 14.38 -18.87
N TYR A 80 -0.41 13.30 -18.53
CA TYR A 80 0.44 12.61 -19.50
C TYR A 80 -0.38 12.10 -20.70
N GLY A 81 -1.54 11.48 -20.42
CA GLY A 81 -2.48 11.05 -21.46
C GLY A 81 -3.03 12.19 -22.30
N GLN A 82 -3.30 13.35 -21.70
CA GLN A 82 -3.74 14.58 -22.40
C GLN A 82 -2.63 15.20 -23.26
N LYS A 83 -1.37 14.79 -23.08
CA LYS A 83 -0.17 15.46 -23.63
C LYS A 83 -0.06 16.94 -23.20
N ASP A 84 -0.61 17.26 -22.02
CA ASP A 84 -0.56 18.59 -21.42
C ASP A 84 0.74 18.72 -20.61
N GLU A 85 1.85 18.97 -21.30
CA GLU A 85 3.17 19.08 -20.68
C GLU A 85 3.25 20.21 -19.65
N LYS A 86 2.64 21.36 -19.95
CA LYS A 86 2.64 22.51 -19.05
C LYS A 86 1.82 22.22 -17.79
N GLY A 87 0.62 21.66 -17.96
CA GLY A 87 -0.21 21.25 -16.83
C GLY A 87 0.46 20.18 -15.98
N LEU A 88 1.20 19.24 -16.60
CA LEU A 88 1.98 18.24 -15.90
C LEU A 88 3.11 18.87 -15.06
N GLN A 89 3.85 19.84 -15.62
CA GLN A 89 4.90 20.59 -14.91
C GLN A 89 4.34 21.33 -13.68
N GLU A 90 3.19 22.01 -13.86
CA GLU A 90 2.52 22.75 -12.80
C GLU A 90 2.01 21.80 -11.69
N ASP A 91 1.37 20.68 -12.07
CA ASP A 91 0.85 19.69 -11.14
C ASP A 91 2.00 18.98 -10.37
N VAL A 92 3.13 18.68 -11.04
CA VAL A 92 4.34 18.11 -10.42
C VAL A 92 4.96 19.10 -9.43
N CYS A 93 5.10 20.37 -9.79
CA CYS A 93 5.64 21.39 -8.90
C CYS A 93 4.75 21.57 -7.66
N ALA A 94 3.45 21.75 -7.86
CA ALA A 94 2.48 21.97 -6.78
C ALA A 94 2.40 20.78 -5.82
N SER A 95 2.37 19.54 -6.34
CA SER A 95 2.28 18.34 -5.51
C SER A 95 3.56 18.07 -4.74
N PHE A 96 4.73 18.34 -5.33
CA PHE A 96 6.01 18.16 -4.64
C PHE A 96 6.08 19.02 -3.37
N PHE A 97 5.83 20.32 -3.50
CA PHE A 97 5.88 21.21 -2.34
C PHE A 97 4.77 20.93 -1.32
N PHE A 98 3.56 20.58 -1.78
CA PHE A 98 2.48 20.21 -0.89
C PHE A 98 2.82 18.95 -0.07
N ILE A 99 3.27 17.88 -0.73
CA ILE A 99 3.58 16.62 -0.03
C ILE A 99 4.86 16.76 0.81
N ALA A 100 5.86 17.52 0.35
CA ALA A 100 7.06 17.83 1.14
C ALA A 100 6.71 18.56 2.43
N LEU A 101 5.80 19.53 2.38
CA LEU A 101 5.32 20.24 3.58
C LEU A 101 4.61 19.29 4.55
N ILE A 102 3.70 18.44 4.05
CA ILE A 102 3.03 17.44 4.89
C ILE A 102 4.03 16.44 5.48
N THR A 103 5.01 15.99 4.69
CA THR A 103 6.08 15.09 5.17
C THR A 103 6.90 15.75 6.27
N PHE A 104 7.26 17.02 6.12
CA PHE A 104 7.97 17.78 7.15
C PHE A 104 7.14 17.87 8.44
N ILE A 105 5.86 18.23 8.33
CA ILE A 105 4.94 18.30 9.48
C ILE A 105 4.83 16.93 10.15
N LEU A 106 4.65 15.86 9.40
CA LEU A 106 4.58 14.50 9.94
C LEU A 106 5.87 14.11 10.67
N THR A 107 7.03 14.44 10.10
CA THR A 107 8.32 14.18 10.74
C THR A 107 8.43 14.92 12.07
N VAL A 108 8.12 16.21 12.10
CA VAL A 108 8.17 17.03 13.33
C VAL A 108 7.19 16.51 14.38
N ILE A 109 5.94 16.22 13.99
CA ILE A 109 4.92 15.65 14.88
C ILE A 109 5.39 14.31 15.45
N SER A 110 5.99 13.43 14.63
CA SER A 110 6.49 12.12 15.08
C SER A 110 7.56 12.28 16.18
N TYR A 111 8.46 13.26 16.07
CA TYR A 111 9.45 13.55 17.12
C TYR A 111 8.81 14.15 18.37
N ILE A 112 7.89 15.11 18.24
CA ILE A 112 7.25 15.77 19.39
C ILE A 112 6.45 14.75 20.21
N PHE A 113 5.73 13.86 19.56
CA PHE A 113 4.83 12.89 20.19
C PHE A 113 5.45 11.51 20.41
N LEU A 114 6.78 11.36 20.27
CA LEU A 114 7.47 10.09 20.39
C LEU A 114 7.17 9.36 21.73
N ASN A 115 7.18 10.07 22.85
CA ASN A 115 6.89 9.49 24.15
C ASN A 115 5.40 9.12 24.31
N GLN A 116 4.48 9.93 23.78
CA GLN A 116 3.05 9.66 23.83
C GLN A 116 2.66 8.47 22.94
N LEU A 117 3.39 8.25 21.85
CA LEU A 117 3.19 7.11 20.96
C LEU A 117 3.49 5.78 21.67
N SER A 118 4.48 5.72 22.54
CA SER A 118 4.76 4.50 23.33
C SER A 118 3.62 4.14 24.28
N VAL A 119 3.06 5.17 24.93
CA VAL A 119 1.90 5.01 25.82
C VAL A 119 0.68 4.56 25.01
N PHE A 120 0.43 5.18 23.88
CA PHE A 120 -0.68 4.84 22.99
C PHE A 120 -0.59 3.40 22.46
N LEU A 121 0.61 2.95 22.12
CA LEU A 121 0.89 1.57 21.64
C LEU A 121 0.99 0.54 22.78
N HIS A 122 0.83 0.96 24.05
CA HIS A 122 0.95 0.09 25.23
C HIS A 122 2.28 -0.69 25.25
N VAL A 123 3.38 -0.03 24.90
CA VAL A 123 4.70 -0.65 24.81
C VAL A 123 5.24 -0.93 26.23
N PRO A 124 5.68 -2.18 26.54
CA PRO A 124 6.29 -2.49 27.82
C PRO A 124 7.54 -1.66 28.10
N HIS A 125 7.73 -1.24 29.34
CA HIS A 125 8.88 -0.40 29.75
C HIS A 125 10.24 -1.01 29.38
N GLU A 126 10.34 -2.35 29.39
CA GLU A 126 11.57 -3.10 29.11
C GLU A 126 12.08 -2.89 27.67
N VAL A 127 11.18 -2.69 26.70
CA VAL A 127 11.52 -2.53 25.29
C VAL A 127 11.46 -1.08 24.82
N TRP A 128 11.04 -0.16 25.71
CA TRP A 128 10.84 1.25 25.33
C TRP A 128 12.14 1.94 24.93
N GLY A 129 13.26 1.65 25.63
CA GLY A 129 14.57 2.21 25.30
C GLY A 129 15.01 1.90 23.87
N ASP A 130 14.97 0.63 23.52
CA ASP A 130 15.33 0.12 22.19
C ASP A 130 14.40 0.67 21.11
N MET A 131 13.08 0.68 21.38
CA MET A 131 12.09 1.23 20.44
C MET A 131 12.33 2.72 20.18
N LYS A 132 12.62 3.49 21.23
CA LYS A 132 12.90 4.91 21.12
C LYS A 132 14.15 5.19 20.29
N GLY A 133 15.25 4.47 20.57
CA GLY A 133 16.49 4.56 19.78
C GLY A 133 16.24 4.26 18.31
N TYR A 134 15.53 3.17 18.02
CA TYR A 134 15.14 2.79 16.67
C TYR A 134 14.31 3.87 15.97
N LEU A 135 13.25 4.38 16.62
CA LEU A 135 12.32 5.34 16.03
C LEU A 135 12.99 6.70 15.76
N ILE A 136 13.90 7.17 16.62
CA ILE A 136 14.64 8.41 16.41
C ILE A 136 15.40 8.36 15.08
N VAL A 137 16.04 7.24 14.79
CA VAL A 137 16.80 7.04 13.54
C VAL A 137 15.86 6.89 12.34
N ILE A 138 14.83 6.05 12.46
CA ILE A 138 13.89 5.79 11.36
C ILE A 138 13.12 7.05 10.94
N PHE A 139 12.77 7.93 11.86
CA PHE A 139 12.07 9.19 11.54
C PHE A 139 12.93 10.12 10.66
N ILE A 140 14.26 10.05 10.74
CA ILE A 140 15.15 10.72 9.78
C ILE A 140 14.92 10.18 8.36
N GLY A 141 14.51 8.93 8.21
CA GLY A 141 14.20 8.30 6.93
C GLY A 141 12.88 8.73 6.28
N ILE A 142 11.95 9.38 7.03
CA ILE A 142 10.64 9.80 6.48
C ILE A 142 10.76 10.67 5.21
N PRO A 143 11.64 11.67 5.13
CA PRO A 143 11.85 12.41 3.89
C PRO A 143 12.36 11.55 2.72
N ALA A 144 13.16 10.52 2.99
CA ALA A 144 13.63 9.60 1.95
C ALA A 144 12.49 8.73 1.42
N ILE A 145 11.58 8.27 2.29
CA ILE A 145 10.34 7.57 1.91
C ILE A 145 9.50 8.44 0.99
N PHE A 146 9.34 9.72 1.32
CA PHE A 146 8.63 10.67 0.45
C PHE A 146 9.31 10.78 -0.92
N LEU A 147 10.61 11.04 -0.97
CA LEU A 147 11.33 11.19 -2.23
C LEU A 147 11.16 9.96 -3.11
N TYR A 148 11.38 8.75 -2.57
CA TYR A 148 11.20 7.53 -3.32
C TYR A 148 9.78 7.37 -3.86
N ASN A 149 8.76 7.46 -3.00
CA ASN A 149 7.37 7.24 -3.40
C ASN A 149 6.86 8.30 -4.36
N TYR A 150 7.28 9.55 -4.20
CA TYR A 150 6.90 10.65 -5.07
C TYR A 150 7.42 10.43 -6.50
N PHE A 151 8.73 10.22 -6.66
CA PHE A 151 9.32 10.02 -7.98
C PHE A 151 8.96 8.66 -8.60
N ALA A 152 8.76 7.62 -7.78
CA ALA A 152 8.22 6.35 -8.24
C ALA A 152 6.80 6.52 -8.80
N SER A 153 5.93 7.27 -8.12
CA SER A 153 4.57 7.57 -8.59
C SER A 153 4.59 8.39 -9.89
N TYR A 154 5.48 9.36 -10.01
CA TYR A 154 5.68 10.11 -11.25
C TYR A 154 6.14 9.20 -12.40
N LEU A 155 7.16 8.38 -12.19
CA LEU A 155 7.69 7.47 -13.21
C LEU A 155 6.63 6.45 -13.65
N ARG A 156 5.88 5.89 -12.71
CA ARG A 156 4.73 5.02 -13.02
C ARG A 156 3.68 5.77 -13.84
N ALA A 157 3.39 7.01 -13.50
CA ALA A 157 2.42 7.84 -14.23
C ALA A 157 2.77 8.05 -15.70
N ILE A 158 4.05 8.11 -16.05
CA ILE A 158 4.54 8.21 -17.44
C ILE A 158 4.81 6.84 -18.08
N GLY A 159 4.37 5.74 -17.45
CA GLY A 159 4.49 4.38 -17.99
C GLY A 159 5.82 3.67 -17.71
N ASN A 160 6.61 4.15 -16.75
CA ASN A 160 7.88 3.52 -16.36
C ASN A 160 7.78 2.88 -14.98
N SER A 161 7.44 1.59 -14.92
CA SER A 161 7.40 0.81 -13.67
C SER A 161 8.73 0.10 -13.35
N MET A 162 9.62 -0.05 -14.33
CA MET A 162 10.89 -0.76 -14.17
C MET A 162 11.91 0.03 -13.37
N THR A 163 12.02 1.33 -13.59
CA THR A 163 13.02 2.16 -12.90
C THR A 163 12.80 2.19 -11.38
N PRO A 164 11.59 2.40 -10.84
CA PRO A 164 11.33 2.26 -9.41
C PRO A 164 11.73 0.90 -8.84
N LEU A 165 11.44 -0.19 -9.55
CA LEU A 165 11.84 -1.55 -9.15
C LEU A 165 13.37 -1.67 -9.02
N ILE A 166 14.14 -1.15 -9.98
CA ILE A 166 15.61 -1.22 -9.94
C ILE A 166 16.16 -0.49 -8.71
N PHE A 167 15.69 0.74 -8.44
CA PHE A 167 16.14 1.48 -7.25
C PHE A 167 15.75 0.79 -5.95
N LEU A 168 14.56 0.17 -5.90
CA LEU A 168 14.13 -0.61 -4.75
C LEU A 168 14.98 -1.87 -4.56
N ALA A 169 15.30 -2.59 -5.64
CA ALA A 169 16.14 -3.79 -5.57
C ALA A 169 17.56 -3.47 -5.07
N VAL A 170 18.17 -2.40 -5.58
CA VAL A 170 19.48 -1.95 -5.09
C VAL A 170 19.41 -1.56 -3.61
N SER A 171 18.37 -0.84 -3.20
CA SER A 171 18.14 -0.46 -1.80
C SER A 171 17.95 -1.67 -0.90
N ALA A 172 17.19 -2.67 -1.32
CA ALA A 172 16.95 -3.89 -0.55
C ALA A 172 18.23 -4.72 -0.34
N ILE A 173 19.04 -4.88 -1.38
CA ILE A 173 20.33 -5.58 -1.28
C ILE A 173 21.28 -4.82 -0.35
N LEU A 174 21.35 -3.50 -0.49
CA LEU A 174 22.17 -2.66 0.38
C LEU A 174 21.71 -2.71 1.83
N ASN A 175 20.39 -2.66 2.07
CA ASN A 175 19.84 -2.74 3.41
C ASN A 175 20.27 -4.04 4.10
N ILE A 176 20.09 -5.21 3.48
CA ILE A 176 20.52 -6.49 4.03
C ILE A 176 22.02 -6.50 4.34
N ALA A 177 22.85 -5.99 3.44
CA ALA A 177 24.29 -5.93 3.64
C ALA A 177 24.66 -5.01 4.82
N LEU A 178 24.02 -3.86 4.94
CA LEU A 178 24.24 -2.92 6.04
C LEU A 178 23.69 -3.42 7.36
N ASP A 179 22.56 -4.12 7.37
CA ASP A 179 22.01 -4.76 8.57
C ASP A 179 23.02 -5.77 9.16
N LEU A 180 23.55 -6.66 8.31
CA LEU A 180 24.58 -7.60 8.74
C LEU A 180 25.82 -6.88 9.26
N PHE A 181 26.25 -5.79 8.60
CA PHE A 181 27.41 -5.03 9.00
C PHE A 181 27.21 -4.27 10.33
N PHE A 182 26.12 -3.52 10.47
CA PHE A 182 25.87 -2.71 11.67
C PHE A 182 25.45 -3.55 12.89
N VAL A 183 24.66 -4.59 12.67
CA VAL A 183 24.17 -5.45 13.76
C VAL A 183 25.22 -6.45 14.21
N ILE A 184 25.91 -7.14 13.27
CA ILE A 184 26.81 -8.24 13.61
C ILE A 184 28.24 -7.74 13.81
N VAL A 185 28.78 -6.94 12.89
CA VAL A 185 30.19 -6.50 12.91
C VAL A 185 30.38 -5.35 13.89
N LEU A 186 29.58 -4.28 13.75
CA LEU A 186 29.70 -3.09 14.62
C LEU A 186 28.93 -3.22 15.94
N LYS A 187 28.04 -4.20 16.08
CA LYS A 187 27.24 -4.47 17.29
C LYS A 187 26.46 -3.25 17.80
N LEU A 188 25.90 -2.46 16.90
CA LEU A 188 25.13 -1.25 17.22
C LEU A 188 23.69 -1.55 17.71
N GLY A 189 23.35 -2.83 17.91
CA GLY A 189 22.02 -3.21 18.37
C GLY A 189 20.91 -2.84 17.41
N VAL A 190 19.74 -2.49 17.95
CA VAL A 190 18.54 -2.16 17.20
C VAL A 190 18.71 -0.85 16.39
N GLU A 191 19.49 0.10 16.91
CA GLU A 191 19.81 1.34 16.20
C GLU A 191 20.61 1.06 14.93
N GLY A 192 21.45 0.02 14.91
CA GLY A 192 22.19 -0.41 13.72
C GLY A 192 21.28 -0.81 12.57
N ALA A 193 20.22 -1.58 12.84
CA ALA A 193 19.21 -1.93 11.86
C ALA A 193 18.44 -0.67 11.35
N ALA A 194 18.11 0.26 12.25
CA ALA A 194 17.50 1.51 11.87
C ALA A 194 18.39 2.36 10.94
N ILE A 195 19.69 2.44 11.24
CA ILE A 195 20.68 3.17 10.42
C ILE A 195 20.78 2.53 9.02
N ALA A 196 20.86 1.21 8.94
CA ALA A 196 20.89 0.47 7.67
C ALA A 196 19.68 0.77 6.80
N THR A 197 18.49 0.72 7.40
CA THR A 197 17.22 1.03 6.72
C THR A 197 17.19 2.48 6.25
N MET A 198 17.56 3.43 7.10
CA MET A 198 17.63 4.86 6.77
C MET A 198 18.58 5.12 5.58
N ILE A 199 19.81 4.60 5.63
CA ILE A 199 20.80 4.80 4.56
C ILE A 199 20.29 4.23 3.24
N SER A 200 19.73 3.04 3.26
CA SER A 200 19.19 2.37 2.05
C SER A 200 18.00 3.12 1.46
N GLN A 201 17.12 3.68 2.30
CA GLN A 201 16.02 4.54 1.87
C GLN A 201 16.51 5.84 1.24
N TYR A 202 17.52 6.49 1.83
CA TYR A 202 18.11 7.70 1.24
C TYR A 202 18.80 7.42 -0.09
N LEU A 203 19.52 6.31 -0.22
CA LEU A 203 20.14 5.92 -1.50
C LEU A 203 19.08 5.77 -2.60
N SER A 204 17.99 5.06 -2.33
CA SER A 204 16.92 4.90 -3.32
C SER A 204 16.15 6.20 -3.57
N GLY A 205 15.81 6.95 -2.52
CA GLY A 205 15.07 8.20 -2.61
C GLY A 205 15.84 9.29 -3.37
N ILE A 206 17.10 9.52 -3.02
CA ILE A 206 17.95 10.49 -3.71
C ILE A 206 18.30 9.99 -5.13
N GLY A 207 18.62 8.71 -5.27
CA GLY A 207 18.98 8.12 -6.56
C GLY A 207 17.84 8.25 -7.59
N ILE A 208 16.61 7.87 -7.24
CA ILE A 208 15.45 8.00 -8.13
C ILE A 208 15.10 9.48 -8.41
N SER A 209 15.33 10.37 -7.44
CA SER A 209 15.14 11.82 -7.60
C SER A 209 16.09 12.39 -8.64
N ILE A 210 17.39 12.11 -8.50
CA ILE A 210 18.43 12.55 -9.46
C ILE A 210 18.15 11.98 -10.84
N TYR A 211 17.85 10.68 -10.94
CA TYR A 211 17.47 10.05 -12.21
C TYR A 211 16.29 10.77 -12.86
N SER A 212 15.23 11.06 -12.09
CA SER A 212 14.03 11.71 -12.60
C SER A 212 14.29 13.14 -13.06
N LEU A 213 15.09 13.91 -12.30
CA LEU A 213 15.48 15.27 -12.67
C LEU A 213 16.36 15.32 -13.94
N ILE A 214 17.24 14.34 -14.14
CA ILE A 214 18.11 14.29 -15.34
C ILE A 214 17.32 13.87 -16.58
N LYS A 215 16.46 12.85 -16.46
CA LYS A 215 15.80 12.22 -17.61
C LYS A 215 14.47 12.87 -18.02
N ASN A 216 13.79 13.56 -17.10
CA ASN A 216 12.46 14.09 -17.35
C ASN A 216 12.41 15.62 -17.16
N ILE A 217 12.22 16.32 -18.29
CA ILE A 217 12.19 17.79 -18.27
C ILE A 217 11.03 18.34 -17.45
N GLN A 218 9.91 17.62 -17.38
CA GLN A 218 8.72 18.00 -16.61
C GLN A 218 9.00 18.04 -15.12
N VAL A 219 9.86 17.15 -14.61
CA VAL A 219 10.26 17.09 -13.20
C VAL A 219 11.15 18.27 -12.82
N ARG A 220 11.93 18.81 -13.76
CA ARG A 220 12.78 20.00 -13.52
C ARG A 220 11.94 21.25 -13.17
N ALA A 221 10.63 21.22 -13.39
CA ALA A 221 9.72 22.28 -12.97
C ALA A 221 9.76 22.51 -11.45
N ILE A 222 10.07 21.48 -10.65
CA ILE A 222 10.25 21.59 -9.19
C ILE A 222 11.34 22.62 -8.83
N MET A 223 12.36 22.74 -9.67
CA MET A 223 13.47 23.71 -9.47
C MET A 223 13.11 25.14 -9.87
N LYS A 224 11.92 25.37 -10.41
CA LYS A 224 11.49 26.67 -10.94
C LYS A 224 10.15 27.06 -10.34
N LEU A 225 10.15 27.97 -9.34
CA LEU A 225 8.95 28.43 -8.65
C LEU A 225 7.89 29.08 -9.56
N GLN A 226 8.25 29.46 -10.78
CA GLN A 226 7.29 30.00 -11.77
C GLN A 226 6.17 29.03 -12.16
N TYR A 227 6.36 27.71 -11.93
CA TYR A 227 5.35 26.68 -12.17
C TYR A 227 4.42 26.44 -10.97
N LEU A 228 4.67 27.11 -9.82
CA LEU A 228 3.82 26.97 -8.64
C LEU A 228 2.61 27.89 -8.74
N HIS A 229 1.48 27.34 -9.22
CA HIS A 229 0.23 28.07 -9.33
C HIS A 229 -0.79 27.60 -8.31
N LEU A 230 -1.26 28.51 -7.43
CA LEU A 230 -2.22 28.21 -6.35
C LEU A 230 -3.53 27.58 -6.86
N LYS A 231 -4.00 27.94 -8.06
CA LYS A 231 -5.20 27.33 -8.67
C LYS A 231 -5.04 25.83 -8.93
N ARG A 232 -3.80 25.35 -9.18
CA ARG A 232 -3.51 23.92 -9.38
C ARG A 232 -3.42 23.16 -8.08
N VAL A 233 -2.97 23.81 -7.01
CA VAL A 233 -2.83 23.21 -5.69
C VAL A 233 -4.15 22.61 -5.21
N HIS A 234 -5.29 23.26 -5.42
CA HIS A 234 -6.61 22.72 -5.02
C HIS A 234 -6.91 21.35 -5.65
N LYS A 235 -6.62 21.17 -6.95
CA LYS A 235 -6.86 19.90 -7.65
C LYS A 235 -5.91 18.80 -7.15
N VAL A 236 -4.63 19.15 -6.97
CA VAL A 236 -3.63 18.25 -6.38
C VAL A 236 -4.07 17.82 -4.97
N ILE A 237 -4.47 18.77 -4.12
CA ILE A 237 -4.97 18.48 -2.76
C ILE A 237 -6.14 17.50 -2.81
N SER A 238 -7.13 17.75 -3.67
CA SER A 238 -8.30 16.86 -3.79
C SER A 238 -7.91 15.42 -4.11
N PHE A 239 -7.05 15.21 -5.11
CA PHE A 239 -6.61 13.86 -5.48
C PHE A 239 -5.75 13.21 -4.40
N SER A 240 -4.77 13.95 -3.88
CA SER A 240 -3.81 13.45 -2.91
C SER A 240 -4.45 13.17 -1.56
N VAL A 241 -5.22 14.12 -1.02
CA VAL A 241 -5.84 13.97 0.31
C VAL A 241 -6.92 12.90 0.33
N LEU A 242 -7.78 12.83 -0.70
CA LEU A 242 -8.80 11.79 -0.76
C LEU A 242 -8.17 10.39 -0.89
N THR A 243 -7.09 10.24 -1.66
CA THR A 243 -6.39 8.95 -1.75
C THR A 243 -5.65 8.63 -0.45
N CYS A 244 -5.08 9.64 0.23
CA CYS A 244 -4.48 9.50 1.55
C CYS A 244 -5.51 9.04 2.59
N ILE A 245 -6.68 9.67 2.65
CA ILE A 245 -7.78 9.26 3.54
C ILE A 245 -8.17 7.81 3.25
N GLN A 246 -8.32 7.43 1.98
CA GLN A 246 -8.64 6.06 1.60
C GLN A 246 -7.61 5.06 2.16
N GLN A 247 -6.32 5.31 1.98
CA GLN A 247 -5.24 4.43 2.44
C GLN A 247 -5.16 4.38 3.98
N SER A 248 -5.30 5.52 4.64
CA SER A 248 -5.27 5.61 6.11
C SER A 248 -6.47 4.93 6.77
N VAL A 249 -7.67 5.11 6.23
CA VAL A 249 -8.89 4.44 6.71
C VAL A 249 -8.77 2.94 6.53
N MET A 250 -8.20 2.47 5.42
CA MET A 250 -7.99 1.04 5.18
C MET A 250 -7.12 0.42 6.29
N ASN A 251 -6.00 1.04 6.64
CA ASN A 251 -5.12 0.54 7.71
C ASN A 251 -5.78 0.62 9.09
N LEU A 252 -6.51 1.71 9.39
CA LEU A 252 -7.23 1.86 10.66
C LEU A 252 -8.29 0.77 10.86
N GLY A 253 -9.05 0.44 9.81
CA GLY A 253 -10.06 -0.60 9.87
C GLY A 253 -9.49 -1.99 10.18
N ILE A 254 -8.31 -2.30 9.67
CA ILE A 254 -7.60 -3.55 9.99
C ILE A 254 -7.24 -3.58 11.48
N LEU A 255 -6.72 -2.48 12.03
CA LEU A 255 -6.36 -2.36 13.45
C LEU A 255 -7.57 -2.52 14.38
N MET A 256 -8.75 -1.97 14.01
CA MET A 256 -9.97 -2.12 14.80
C MET A 256 -10.42 -3.57 14.89
N VAL A 257 -10.36 -4.32 13.81
CA VAL A 257 -10.68 -5.76 13.80
C VAL A 257 -9.66 -6.56 14.61
N GLN A 258 -8.36 -6.21 14.52
CA GLN A 258 -7.32 -6.84 15.33
C GLN A 258 -7.61 -6.70 16.83
N GLY A 259 -8.04 -5.52 17.29
CA GLY A 259 -8.42 -5.29 18.68
C GLY A 259 -9.56 -6.22 19.15
N LEU A 260 -10.58 -6.42 18.31
CA LEU A 260 -11.67 -7.34 18.59
C LEU A 260 -11.19 -8.81 18.64
N VAL A 261 -10.37 -9.22 17.68
CA VAL A 261 -9.79 -10.57 17.61
C VAL A 261 -9.01 -10.90 18.89
N ASN A 262 -8.24 -9.94 19.40
CA ASN A 262 -7.45 -10.12 20.63
C ASN A 262 -8.31 -10.43 21.86
N SER A 263 -9.59 -10.00 21.89
CA SER A 263 -10.51 -10.30 22.99
C SER A 263 -10.97 -11.76 23.05
N PHE A 264 -10.75 -12.54 21.97
CA PHE A 264 -11.13 -13.96 21.90
C PHE A 264 -10.05 -14.92 22.39
N GLY A 265 -8.96 -14.40 22.95
CA GLY A 265 -7.91 -15.19 23.57
C GLY A 265 -6.71 -15.47 22.66
N THR A 266 -5.68 -16.04 23.26
CA THR A 266 -4.36 -16.19 22.64
C THR A 266 -4.34 -17.10 21.42
N VAL A 267 -5.17 -18.14 21.40
CA VAL A 267 -5.29 -19.08 20.27
C VAL A 267 -5.77 -18.35 19.01
N VAL A 268 -6.88 -17.60 19.14
CA VAL A 268 -7.47 -16.85 18.01
C VAL A 268 -6.54 -15.73 17.56
N MET A 269 -5.90 -15.05 18.51
CA MET A 269 -4.94 -13.98 18.22
C MET A 269 -3.74 -14.50 17.42
N ALA A 270 -3.16 -15.63 17.84
CA ALA A 270 -2.03 -16.24 17.14
C ALA A 270 -2.42 -16.77 15.75
N ALA A 271 -3.58 -17.41 15.64
CA ALA A 271 -4.13 -17.87 14.38
C ALA A 271 -4.32 -16.72 13.39
N PHE A 272 -4.94 -15.64 13.83
CA PHE A 272 -5.17 -14.45 13.01
C PHE A 272 -3.86 -13.78 12.58
N ALA A 273 -2.90 -13.63 13.50
CA ALA A 273 -1.60 -13.02 13.19
C ALA A 273 -0.82 -13.78 12.10
N ALA A 274 -0.89 -15.12 12.10
CA ALA A 274 -0.30 -15.95 11.05
C ALA A 274 -1.10 -15.87 9.74
N ALA A 275 -2.42 -15.99 9.81
CA ALA A 275 -3.30 -16.04 8.64
C ALA A 275 -3.30 -14.70 7.86
N VAL A 276 -3.30 -13.55 8.53
CA VAL A 276 -3.21 -12.22 7.87
C VAL A 276 -1.90 -12.05 7.09
N LYS A 277 -0.80 -12.66 7.52
CA LYS A 277 0.45 -12.65 6.74
C LYS A 277 0.31 -13.44 5.44
N ILE A 278 -0.33 -14.60 5.51
CA ILE A 278 -0.63 -15.43 4.33
C ILE A 278 -1.53 -14.66 3.37
N ASP A 279 -2.58 -14.05 3.87
CA ASP A 279 -3.49 -13.20 3.11
C ASP A 279 -2.78 -12.06 2.41
N ALA A 280 -1.90 -11.35 3.12
CA ALA A 280 -1.15 -10.23 2.55
C ALA A 280 -0.37 -10.66 1.30
N PHE A 281 0.32 -11.81 1.34
CA PHE A 281 1.00 -12.35 0.17
C PHE A 281 0.02 -12.78 -0.95
N ALA A 282 -1.16 -13.27 -0.59
CA ALA A 282 -2.15 -13.74 -1.55
C ALA A 282 -2.79 -12.59 -2.35
N TYR A 283 -3.20 -11.51 -1.69
CA TYR A 283 -3.90 -10.41 -2.37
C TYR A 283 -3.02 -9.23 -2.80
N MET A 284 -1.79 -9.09 -2.30
CA MET A 284 -0.86 -8.00 -2.68
C MET A 284 -0.64 -7.89 -4.20
N PRO A 285 -0.42 -8.98 -4.96
CA PRO A 285 -0.29 -8.88 -6.40
C PRO A 285 -1.51 -8.29 -7.09
N VAL A 286 -2.71 -8.54 -6.55
CA VAL A 286 -3.96 -8.00 -7.10
C VAL A 286 -4.13 -6.51 -6.76
N GLN A 287 -3.68 -6.09 -5.59
CA GLN A 287 -3.65 -4.69 -5.18
C GLN A 287 -2.75 -3.88 -6.13
N ASP A 288 -1.54 -4.39 -6.42
CA ASP A 288 -0.61 -3.74 -7.33
C ASP A 288 -1.10 -3.74 -8.77
N PHE A 289 -1.75 -4.83 -9.18
CA PHE A 289 -2.42 -4.87 -10.46
C PHE A 289 -3.52 -3.79 -10.54
N GLY A 290 -4.29 -3.57 -9.47
CA GLY A 290 -5.28 -2.49 -9.36
C GLY A 290 -4.65 -1.10 -9.49
N ASN A 291 -3.45 -0.90 -8.91
CA ASN A 291 -2.68 0.34 -9.05
C ASN A 291 -2.16 0.54 -10.48
N ALA A 292 -1.65 -0.51 -11.11
CA ALA A 292 -1.23 -0.49 -12.51
C ALA A 292 -2.41 -0.23 -13.45
N PHE A 293 -3.55 -0.86 -13.22
CA PHE A 293 -4.81 -0.61 -13.92
C PHE A 293 -5.26 0.83 -13.78
N SER A 294 -5.15 1.41 -12.58
CA SER A 294 -5.45 2.83 -12.36
C SER A 294 -4.64 3.75 -13.28
N THR A 295 -3.34 3.50 -13.40
CA THR A 295 -2.45 4.25 -14.30
C THR A 295 -2.85 4.08 -15.76
N PHE A 296 -3.14 2.84 -16.18
CA PHE A 296 -3.61 2.55 -17.55
C PHE A 296 -4.91 3.31 -17.86
N ILE A 297 -5.90 3.25 -16.99
CA ILE A 297 -7.17 3.96 -17.18
C ILE A 297 -6.95 5.47 -17.19
N ALA A 298 -6.14 6.01 -16.28
CA ALA A 298 -5.88 7.44 -16.17
C ALA A 298 -5.23 8.02 -17.44
N GLN A 299 -4.24 7.34 -18.02
CA GLN A 299 -3.64 7.76 -19.29
C GLN A 299 -4.65 7.71 -20.44
N ASN A 300 -5.43 6.64 -20.56
CA ASN A 300 -6.45 6.51 -21.60
C ASN A 300 -7.62 7.49 -21.39
N TYR A 301 -7.92 7.82 -20.14
CA TYR A 301 -8.91 8.87 -19.84
C TYR A 301 -8.42 10.25 -20.27
N GLY A 302 -7.16 10.57 -19.99
CA GLY A 302 -6.52 11.80 -20.49
C GLY A 302 -6.51 11.88 -22.01
N ALA A 303 -6.20 10.77 -22.69
CA ALA A 303 -6.20 10.66 -24.15
C ALA A 303 -7.62 10.58 -24.77
N LYS A 304 -8.69 10.55 -23.96
CA LYS A 304 -10.09 10.41 -24.39
C LYS A 304 -10.40 9.10 -25.14
N GLU A 305 -9.61 8.04 -24.89
CA GLU A 305 -9.69 6.74 -25.56
C GLU A 305 -10.76 5.83 -24.93
N LYS A 306 -12.05 6.17 -25.15
CA LYS A 306 -13.20 5.48 -24.54
C LYS A 306 -13.23 3.97 -24.78
N MET A 307 -12.94 3.53 -26.01
CA MET A 307 -12.93 2.10 -26.35
C MET A 307 -11.84 1.34 -25.58
N ARG A 308 -10.67 1.95 -25.41
CA ARG A 308 -9.57 1.36 -24.66
C ARG A 308 -9.88 1.27 -23.17
N ILE A 309 -10.55 2.27 -22.58
CA ILE A 309 -11.02 2.24 -21.18
C ILE A 309 -11.98 1.05 -20.98
N GLN A 310 -12.96 0.87 -21.89
CA GLN A 310 -13.93 -0.22 -21.79
C GLN A 310 -13.29 -1.60 -21.98
N SER A 311 -12.40 -1.75 -22.95
CA SER A 311 -11.64 -2.96 -23.18
C SER A 311 -10.68 -3.25 -22.01
N GLY A 312 -10.02 -2.20 -21.49
CA GLY A 312 -9.13 -2.27 -20.33
C GLY A 312 -9.86 -2.74 -19.08
N LEU A 313 -11.06 -2.23 -18.82
CA LEU A 313 -11.87 -2.66 -17.69
C LEU A 313 -12.25 -4.14 -17.80
N LYS A 314 -12.72 -4.59 -18.98
CA LYS A 314 -13.04 -6.01 -19.19
C LYS A 314 -11.82 -6.92 -19.00
N SER A 315 -10.68 -6.56 -19.60
CA SER A 315 -9.45 -7.33 -19.49
C SER A 315 -8.92 -7.35 -18.04
N ALA A 316 -9.00 -6.23 -17.32
CA ALA A 316 -8.56 -6.14 -15.93
C ALA A 316 -9.43 -7.01 -15.01
N VAL A 317 -10.76 -6.98 -15.18
CA VAL A 317 -11.66 -7.84 -14.41
C VAL A 317 -11.36 -9.32 -14.68
N CYS A 318 -11.21 -9.70 -15.95
CA CYS A 318 -10.91 -11.09 -16.32
C CYS A 318 -9.58 -11.58 -15.73
N LEU A 319 -8.52 -10.76 -15.79
CA LEU A 319 -7.21 -11.08 -15.21
C LEU A 319 -7.26 -11.16 -13.70
N SER A 320 -7.87 -10.17 -13.04
CA SER A 320 -7.97 -10.11 -11.58
C SER A 320 -8.77 -11.28 -11.04
N VAL A 321 -9.95 -11.54 -11.61
CA VAL A 321 -10.80 -12.69 -11.21
C VAL A 321 -10.10 -14.01 -11.48
N GLY A 322 -9.48 -14.18 -12.65
CA GLY A 322 -8.73 -15.40 -12.99
C GLY A 322 -7.58 -15.65 -12.01
N PHE A 323 -6.79 -14.62 -11.68
CA PHE A 323 -5.73 -14.74 -10.69
C PHE A 323 -6.31 -15.06 -9.29
N CYS A 324 -7.36 -14.35 -8.87
CA CYS A 324 -7.99 -14.59 -7.57
C CYS A 324 -8.54 -16.02 -7.46
N ILE A 325 -9.16 -16.58 -8.49
CA ILE A 325 -9.63 -17.98 -8.48
C ILE A 325 -8.46 -18.94 -8.26
N ILE A 326 -7.34 -18.73 -8.95
CA ILE A 326 -6.14 -19.57 -8.78
C ILE A 326 -5.62 -19.48 -7.35
N ILE A 327 -5.42 -18.26 -6.82
CA ILE A 327 -4.91 -18.06 -5.46
C ILE A 327 -5.90 -18.55 -4.40
N SER A 328 -7.21 -18.30 -4.58
CA SER A 328 -8.27 -18.84 -3.71
C SER A 328 -8.19 -20.35 -3.62
N THR A 329 -8.04 -21.03 -4.77
CA THR A 329 -7.93 -22.47 -4.84
C THR A 329 -6.69 -22.97 -4.09
N ILE A 330 -5.54 -22.34 -4.32
CA ILE A 330 -4.29 -22.70 -3.64
C ILE A 330 -4.42 -22.49 -2.12
N VAL A 331 -4.89 -21.32 -1.67
CA VAL A 331 -5.01 -21.01 -0.25
C VAL A 331 -6.03 -21.94 0.44
N CYS A 332 -7.17 -22.23 -0.18
CA CYS A 332 -8.19 -23.10 0.41
C CYS A 332 -7.72 -24.57 0.50
N ILE A 333 -7.00 -25.07 -0.50
CA ILE A 333 -6.49 -26.45 -0.52
C ILE A 333 -5.34 -26.62 0.47
N PHE A 334 -4.37 -25.71 0.44
CA PHE A 334 -3.15 -25.77 1.24
C PHE A 334 -3.22 -24.96 2.55
N ALA A 335 -4.42 -24.57 3.00
CA ALA A 335 -4.60 -23.73 4.19
C ALA A 335 -3.84 -24.26 5.43
N LYS A 336 -3.87 -25.57 5.66
CA LYS A 336 -3.17 -26.21 6.78
C LYS A 336 -1.64 -26.11 6.61
N ASP A 337 -1.13 -26.42 5.42
CA ASP A 337 0.31 -26.39 5.16
C ASP A 337 0.86 -24.95 5.21
N LEU A 338 0.09 -23.99 4.72
CA LEU A 338 0.44 -22.57 4.82
C LEU A 338 0.49 -22.09 6.27
N MET A 339 -0.43 -22.52 7.12
CA MET A 339 -0.39 -22.21 8.55
C MET A 339 0.84 -22.79 9.25
N THR A 340 1.27 -24.00 8.87
CA THR A 340 2.46 -24.63 9.47
C THR A 340 3.78 -23.96 9.11
N ILE A 341 3.79 -23.03 8.13
CA ILE A 341 4.97 -22.19 7.86
C ILE A 341 5.24 -21.22 9.04
N PHE A 342 4.19 -20.78 9.73
CA PHE A 342 4.27 -19.77 10.79
C PHE A 342 4.04 -20.32 12.20
N ILE A 343 3.37 -21.48 12.33
CA ILE A 343 2.91 -22.08 13.59
C ILE A 343 3.45 -23.50 13.67
N ASP A 344 3.98 -23.88 14.85
CA ASP A 344 4.44 -25.26 15.07
C ASP A 344 3.30 -26.26 14.82
N ALA A 345 3.61 -27.34 14.12
CA ALA A 345 2.63 -28.37 13.76
C ALA A 345 1.94 -29.03 14.98
N LYS A 346 2.51 -28.88 16.19
CA LYS A 346 1.94 -29.36 17.44
C LYS A 346 0.77 -28.50 17.94
N GLU A 347 0.72 -27.23 17.55
CA GLU A 347 -0.31 -26.26 17.96
C GLU A 347 -1.57 -26.41 17.08
N THR A 348 -2.22 -27.57 17.19
CA THR A 348 -3.33 -27.96 16.31
C THR A 348 -4.55 -27.03 16.43
N GLU A 349 -4.85 -26.49 17.61
CA GLU A 349 -5.96 -25.57 17.81
C GLU A 349 -5.75 -24.25 17.05
N ILE A 350 -4.54 -23.68 17.13
CA ILE A 350 -4.17 -22.45 16.42
C ILE A 350 -4.25 -22.66 14.91
N ILE A 351 -3.70 -23.79 14.43
CA ILE A 351 -3.73 -24.14 13.02
C ILE A 351 -5.17 -24.29 12.53
N MET A 352 -6.03 -25.00 13.28
CA MET A 352 -7.43 -25.21 12.88
C MET A 352 -8.22 -23.90 12.81
N GLU A 353 -8.00 -22.97 13.75
CA GLU A 353 -8.65 -21.67 13.72
C GLU A 353 -8.17 -20.83 12.54
N GLY A 354 -6.85 -20.81 12.27
CA GLY A 354 -6.30 -20.14 11.09
C GLY A 354 -6.79 -20.72 9.76
N VAL A 355 -6.96 -22.05 9.69
CA VAL A 355 -7.55 -22.73 8.52
C VAL A 355 -8.98 -22.30 8.28
N LYS A 356 -9.80 -22.12 9.35
CA LYS A 356 -11.17 -21.61 9.19
C LYS A 356 -11.17 -20.21 8.58
N TYR A 357 -10.32 -19.33 9.13
CA TYR A 357 -10.13 -17.97 8.61
C TYR A 357 -9.75 -17.99 7.12
N LEU A 358 -8.65 -18.67 6.76
CA LEU A 358 -8.13 -18.74 5.40
C LEU A 358 -9.15 -19.33 4.40
N LYS A 359 -9.95 -20.32 4.80
CA LYS A 359 -11.00 -20.88 3.96
C LYS A 359 -12.16 -19.91 3.73
N ILE A 360 -12.53 -19.12 4.74
CA ILE A 360 -13.61 -18.12 4.62
C ILE A 360 -13.13 -16.95 3.76
N GLU A 361 -12.05 -16.28 4.13
CA GLU A 361 -11.56 -15.12 3.36
C GLU A 361 -11.01 -15.53 1.99
N GLY A 362 -10.21 -16.59 1.95
CA GLY A 362 -9.58 -17.09 0.73
C GLY A 362 -10.57 -17.47 -0.37
N ALA A 363 -11.75 -18.02 0.00
CA ALA A 363 -12.78 -18.33 -0.98
C ALA A 363 -13.35 -17.09 -1.73
N PHE A 364 -13.19 -15.89 -1.14
CA PHE A 364 -13.77 -14.65 -1.64
C PHE A 364 -12.74 -13.61 -2.13
N TYR A 365 -11.48 -14.00 -2.40
CA TYR A 365 -10.47 -13.06 -2.92
C TYR A 365 -10.88 -12.35 -4.23
N CYS A 366 -11.82 -12.93 -4.99
CA CYS A 366 -12.41 -12.23 -6.14
C CYS A 366 -13.08 -10.91 -5.73
N GLY A 367 -13.69 -10.84 -4.53
CA GLY A 367 -14.29 -9.61 -4.01
C GLY A 367 -13.24 -8.52 -3.78
N ILE A 368 -12.17 -8.81 -3.01
CA ILE A 368 -11.11 -7.80 -2.79
C ILE A 368 -10.41 -7.42 -4.11
N GLY A 369 -10.24 -8.37 -5.04
CA GLY A 369 -9.68 -8.10 -6.36
C GLY A 369 -10.53 -7.11 -7.17
N CYS A 370 -11.85 -7.27 -7.20
CA CYS A 370 -12.78 -6.35 -7.83
C CYS A 370 -12.77 -4.98 -7.13
N LEU A 371 -12.70 -4.96 -5.80
CA LEU A 371 -12.66 -3.73 -5.01
C LEU A 371 -11.40 -2.89 -5.31
N PHE A 372 -10.22 -3.50 -5.43
CA PHE A 372 -8.99 -2.79 -5.84
C PHE A 372 -9.10 -2.21 -7.25
N LEU A 373 -9.74 -2.92 -8.18
CA LEU A 373 -10.02 -2.38 -9.51
C LEU A 373 -10.97 -1.19 -9.45
N LEU A 374 -12.01 -1.22 -8.60
CA LEU A 374 -12.93 -0.09 -8.43
C LEU A 374 -12.24 1.12 -7.80
N TYR A 375 -11.38 0.93 -6.81
CA TYR A 375 -10.56 2.01 -6.26
C TYR A 375 -9.68 2.66 -7.34
N GLY A 376 -8.99 1.83 -8.13
CA GLY A 376 -8.17 2.28 -9.25
C GLY A 376 -8.97 3.00 -10.33
N LEU A 377 -10.15 2.48 -10.68
CA LEU A 377 -11.05 3.06 -11.68
C LEU A 377 -11.51 4.46 -11.30
N TYR A 378 -12.07 4.62 -10.10
CA TYR A 378 -12.62 5.92 -9.68
C TYR A 378 -11.55 6.97 -9.51
N ARG A 379 -10.38 6.62 -8.97
CA ARG A 379 -9.23 7.51 -8.88
C ARG A 379 -8.78 7.96 -10.29
N ALA A 380 -8.70 7.04 -11.24
CA ALA A 380 -8.29 7.31 -12.61
C ALA A 380 -9.31 8.15 -13.41
N LEU A 381 -10.59 8.00 -13.13
CA LEU A 381 -11.67 8.79 -13.75
C LEU A 381 -11.90 10.16 -13.08
N GLY A 382 -11.00 10.60 -12.20
CA GLY A 382 -11.10 11.91 -11.53
C GLY A 382 -12.14 11.99 -10.41
N LYS A 383 -12.55 10.87 -9.86
CA LYS A 383 -13.52 10.76 -8.75
C LYS A 383 -12.90 10.03 -7.53
N PRO A 384 -11.74 10.47 -6.99
CA PRO A 384 -11.08 9.78 -5.87
C PRO A 384 -11.97 9.71 -4.61
N GLY A 385 -12.90 10.64 -4.43
CA GLY A 385 -13.87 10.61 -3.33
C GLY A 385 -14.75 9.35 -3.35
N MET A 386 -15.05 8.78 -4.51
CA MET A 386 -15.79 7.51 -4.57
C MET A 386 -14.97 6.34 -4.04
N SER A 387 -13.64 6.33 -4.24
CA SER A 387 -12.77 5.32 -3.63
C SER A 387 -12.82 5.40 -2.09
N VAL A 388 -12.89 6.62 -1.52
CA VAL A 388 -13.09 6.82 -0.06
C VAL A 388 -14.43 6.25 0.39
N VAL A 389 -15.50 6.56 -0.33
CA VAL A 389 -16.84 6.03 -0.04
C VAL A 389 -16.84 4.50 0.00
N LEU A 390 -16.28 3.85 -1.04
CA LEU A 390 -16.17 2.39 -1.09
C LEU A 390 -15.36 1.82 0.09
N THR A 391 -14.28 2.50 0.47
CA THR A 391 -13.46 2.08 1.62
C THR A 391 -14.25 2.19 2.92
N ILE A 392 -14.98 3.28 3.14
CA ILE A 392 -15.82 3.45 4.33
C ILE A 392 -16.92 2.37 4.38
N PHE A 393 -17.57 2.08 3.25
CA PHE A 393 -18.58 1.02 3.22
C PHE A 393 -17.97 -0.36 3.46
N SER A 394 -16.84 -0.69 2.81
CA SER A 394 -16.17 -1.98 3.01
C SER A 394 -15.75 -2.17 4.46
N LEU A 395 -14.98 -1.25 5.01
CA LEU A 395 -14.40 -1.37 6.34
C LEU A 395 -15.42 -1.04 7.45
N GLY A 396 -16.27 -0.05 7.25
CA GLY A 396 -17.33 0.27 8.21
C GLY A 396 -18.28 -0.91 8.41
N THR A 397 -18.73 -1.52 7.32
CA THR A 397 -19.55 -2.74 7.38
C THR A 397 -18.80 -3.90 8.04
N ARG A 398 -17.53 -4.10 7.68
CA ARG A 398 -16.68 -5.12 8.29
C ARG A 398 -16.59 -4.94 9.80
N VAL A 399 -16.29 -3.73 10.27
CA VAL A 399 -16.16 -3.45 11.71
C VAL A 399 -17.51 -3.66 12.41
N VAL A 400 -18.60 -3.08 11.91
CA VAL A 400 -19.92 -3.22 12.50
C VAL A 400 -20.35 -4.69 12.56
N LEU A 401 -20.24 -5.42 11.46
CA LEU A 401 -20.60 -6.84 11.41
C LEU A 401 -19.68 -7.69 12.30
N ALA A 402 -18.40 -7.40 12.37
CA ALA A 402 -17.49 -8.12 13.25
C ALA A 402 -17.94 -8.03 14.71
N TYR A 403 -18.26 -6.83 15.20
CA TYR A 403 -18.76 -6.65 16.57
C TYR A 403 -20.16 -7.25 16.78
N VAL A 404 -21.09 -7.06 15.84
CA VAL A 404 -22.47 -7.58 15.98
C VAL A 404 -22.53 -9.10 15.90
N LEU A 405 -21.87 -9.71 14.91
CA LEU A 405 -21.92 -11.16 14.70
C LEU A 405 -21.12 -11.91 15.76
N SER A 406 -19.98 -11.38 16.19
CA SER A 406 -19.17 -12.02 17.22
C SER A 406 -19.81 -11.98 18.61
N ALA A 407 -20.72 -11.03 18.86
CA ALA A 407 -21.49 -10.96 20.11
C ALA A 407 -22.57 -12.05 20.22
N ILE A 408 -22.91 -12.72 19.11
CA ILE A 408 -23.88 -13.82 19.10
C ILE A 408 -23.15 -15.12 19.49
N PRO A 409 -23.47 -15.75 20.64
CA PRO A 409 -22.69 -16.92 21.14
C PRO A 409 -22.61 -18.09 20.17
N ALA A 410 -23.63 -18.28 19.31
CA ALA A 410 -23.67 -19.35 18.32
C ALA A 410 -22.75 -19.09 17.11
N ILE A 411 -22.34 -17.84 16.87
CA ILE A 411 -21.50 -17.44 15.73
C ILE A 411 -20.05 -17.20 16.20
N GLY A 412 -19.89 -16.40 17.26
CA GLY A 412 -18.58 -16.11 17.86
C GLY A 412 -17.56 -15.57 16.85
N VAL A 413 -16.33 -16.08 16.92
CA VAL A 413 -15.20 -15.66 16.08
C VAL A 413 -15.47 -15.80 14.57
N ILE A 414 -16.26 -16.78 14.15
CA ILE A 414 -16.59 -17.01 12.74
C ILE A 414 -17.30 -15.79 12.14
N GLY A 415 -18.06 -15.04 12.95
CA GLY A 415 -18.71 -13.80 12.56
C GLY A 415 -17.70 -12.71 12.17
N ILE A 416 -16.53 -12.66 12.81
CA ILE A 416 -15.46 -11.74 12.45
C ILE A 416 -14.93 -12.10 11.06
N TRP A 417 -14.69 -13.39 10.80
CA TRP A 417 -14.19 -13.86 9.51
C TRP A 417 -15.16 -13.57 8.36
N TRP A 418 -16.45 -13.82 8.54
CA TRP A 418 -17.47 -13.53 7.53
C TRP A 418 -17.71 -12.04 7.30
N SER A 419 -17.43 -11.18 8.28
CA SER A 419 -17.61 -9.73 8.13
C SER A 419 -16.76 -9.15 7.00
N VAL A 420 -15.60 -9.77 6.70
CA VAL A 420 -14.64 -9.32 5.70
C VAL A 420 -15.19 -9.48 4.28
N PRO A 421 -15.52 -10.69 3.81
CA PRO A 421 -16.05 -10.86 2.46
C PRO A 421 -17.42 -10.19 2.25
N ILE A 422 -18.25 -10.08 3.29
CA ILE A 422 -19.50 -9.32 3.21
C ILE A 422 -19.21 -7.83 2.96
N GLY A 423 -18.22 -7.26 3.66
CA GLY A 423 -17.79 -5.87 3.45
C GLY A 423 -17.30 -5.63 2.02
N TRP A 424 -16.53 -6.55 1.44
CA TRP A 424 -16.09 -6.47 0.04
C TRP A 424 -17.27 -6.53 -0.92
N ALA A 425 -18.17 -7.49 -0.75
CA ALA A 425 -19.34 -7.67 -1.61
C ALA A 425 -20.25 -6.44 -1.63
N LEU A 426 -20.49 -5.82 -0.47
CA LEU A 426 -21.31 -4.61 -0.38
C LEU A 426 -20.63 -3.41 -1.06
N ALA A 427 -19.32 -3.21 -0.85
CA ALA A 427 -18.60 -2.15 -1.50
C ALA A 427 -18.56 -2.34 -3.03
N ASP A 428 -18.33 -3.57 -3.50
CA ASP A 428 -18.36 -3.90 -4.92
C ASP A 428 -19.72 -3.62 -5.54
N LEU A 429 -20.81 -4.02 -4.86
CA LEU A 429 -22.17 -3.75 -5.31
C LEU A 429 -22.41 -2.23 -5.46
N ILE A 430 -22.06 -1.45 -4.43
CA ILE A 430 -22.19 0.02 -4.47
C ILE A 430 -21.36 0.59 -5.61
N GLY A 431 -20.11 0.15 -5.76
CA GLY A 431 -19.23 0.60 -6.85
C GLY A 431 -19.81 0.29 -8.22
N LEU A 432 -20.27 -0.93 -8.44
CA LEU A 432 -20.86 -1.35 -9.73
C LEU A 432 -22.17 -0.59 -10.05
N ILE A 433 -23.04 -0.38 -9.06
CA ILE A 433 -24.27 0.40 -9.23
C ILE A 433 -23.91 1.84 -9.62
N TYR A 434 -22.98 2.47 -8.90
CA TYR A 434 -22.54 3.84 -9.21
C TYR A 434 -21.95 3.94 -10.62
N TYR A 435 -21.12 2.96 -11.02
CA TYR A 435 -20.57 2.93 -12.38
C TYR A 435 -21.67 2.81 -13.43
N ARG A 436 -22.66 1.92 -13.25
CA ARG A 436 -23.77 1.75 -14.19
C ARG A 436 -24.61 3.02 -14.33
N CYS A 437 -24.97 3.63 -13.19
CA CYS A 437 -25.81 4.84 -13.19
C CYS A 437 -25.09 6.06 -13.78
N LYS A 438 -23.79 6.21 -13.48
CA LYS A 438 -23.00 7.40 -13.84
C LYS A 438 -22.07 7.20 -15.04
N LYS A 439 -22.13 6.07 -15.74
CA LYS A 439 -21.22 5.71 -16.85
C LYS A 439 -21.10 6.80 -17.91
N LYS A 440 -22.19 7.46 -18.28
CA LYS A 440 -22.18 8.54 -19.28
C LYS A 440 -21.40 9.76 -18.78
N GLU A 441 -21.64 10.15 -17.52
CA GLU A 441 -20.94 11.26 -16.86
C GLU A 441 -19.46 10.95 -16.65
N LEU A 442 -19.14 9.76 -16.14
CA LEU A 442 -17.76 9.32 -15.90
C LEU A 442 -16.91 9.27 -17.17
N LEU A 443 -17.51 8.97 -18.31
CA LEU A 443 -16.85 8.91 -19.61
C LEU A 443 -17.12 10.16 -20.49
N SER A 444 -17.49 11.28 -19.88
CA SER A 444 -17.65 12.58 -20.58
C SER A 444 -16.32 13.35 -20.71
N PHE A 445 -15.24 12.87 -20.08
CA PHE A 445 -13.90 13.46 -20.11
C PHE A 445 -13.81 14.90 -19.59
N ASN A 446 -14.70 15.29 -18.70
CA ASN A 446 -14.71 16.60 -18.04
C ASN A 446 -13.88 16.56 -16.75
N ILE A 447 -12.60 17.00 -16.82
CA ILE A 447 -11.72 17.20 -15.66
C ILE A 447 -11.17 18.61 -15.62
#